data_de6e4d4b9bdfe691e5d9eea46156e2ea
#
_entry.id   de6e4d4b9bdfe691e5d9eea46156e2ea
#
_cell.length_a   1.000
_cell.length_b   1.000
_cell.length_c   1.000
_cell.angle_alpha   90.00
_cell.angle_beta   90.00
_cell.angle_gamma   90.00
#
_symmetry.space_group_name_H-M   'P 1'
#
loop_
_entity.id
_entity.type
_entity.pdbx_description
1 polymer ?
#
loop_
_entity_poly.entity_id
_entity_poly.type
_entity_poly.pdbx_seq_one_letter_code
_entity_poly.pdbx_strand_id
1 'polypeptide(L)'
;MMDVSDTYILPVVGYRVWVLREGKVFSYAVDNFWIPKRANVAQCGGYEHVKFWGPHKIQSGPKLIPHASYSAPLAECGCGFYAFRTLPYLMEWLEHREESNIVVGEVYLWGKIVDCQYGYRAQYAYPKRFYSNSYEYNYAYNNSTVALREFNVPVEPMPETVGQPEFVYEP
;
A
#
# COMPACT_ATOMS: atom_id res chain seq x y z
N MET A 1 3.69 42.18 4.47
CA MET A 1 3.91 41.04 5.37
C MET A 1 2.92 39.98 4.92
N MET A 2 3.38 38.98 4.13
CA MET A 2 2.52 37.88 3.69
C MET A 2 2.37 36.92 4.87
N ASP A 3 1.15 36.74 5.32
CA ASP A 3 0.81 35.73 6.31
C ASP A 3 0.92 34.36 5.65
N VAL A 4 2.00 33.66 5.93
CA VAL A 4 2.18 32.27 5.47
C VAL A 4 1.32 31.43 6.41
N SER A 5 0.08 31.18 6.02
CA SER A 5 -0.74 30.18 6.70
C SER A 5 -0.07 28.83 6.49
N ASP A 6 0.45 28.23 7.54
CA ASP A 6 0.94 26.84 7.56
C ASP A 6 -0.23 25.91 7.22
N THR A 7 -0.41 25.65 5.94
CA THR A 7 -1.42 24.68 5.48
C THR A 7 -0.85 23.28 5.66
N TYR A 8 -1.17 22.65 6.78
CA TYR A 8 -0.85 21.23 6.99
C TYR A 8 -1.72 20.39 6.06
N ILE A 9 -1.10 19.83 5.03
CA ILE A 9 -1.75 18.84 4.18
C ILE A 9 -1.76 17.52 4.95
N LEU A 10 -2.95 17.07 5.36
CA LEU A 10 -3.10 15.78 6.01
C LEU A 10 -2.75 14.66 5.01
N PRO A 11 -2.05 13.61 5.47
CA PRO A 11 -1.77 12.47 4.61
C PRO A 11 -3.06 11.77 4.20
N VAL A 12 -3.09 11.26 2.98
CA VAL A 12 -4.17 10.38 2.54
C VAL A 12 -4.01 9.04 3.24
N VAL A 13 -5.12 8.45 3.66
CA VAL A 13 -5.14 7.09 4.24
C VAL A 13 -5.66 6.13 3.20
N GLY A 14 -4.95 5.02 3.01
CA GLY A 14 -5.37 3.91 2.17
C GLY A 14 -5.14 2.58 2.86
N TYR A 15 -5.57 1.50 2.22
CA TYR A 15 -5.42 0.12 2.70
C TYR A 15 -4.34 -0.59 1.89
N ARG A 16 -3.49 -1.36 2.57
CA ARG A 16 -2.36 -2.01 1.94
C ARG A 16 -2.13 -3.39 2.51
N VAL A 17 -1.51 -4.24 1.70
CA VAL A 17 -0.98 -5.54 2.10
C VAL A 17 0.54 -5.50 2.06
N TRP A 18 1.15 -6.13 3.05
CA TRP A 18 2.58 -6.39 3.13
C TRP A 18 2.85 -7.88 3.27
N VAL A 19 4.08 -8.29 3.01
CA VAL A 19 4.57 -9.65 3.23
C VAL A 19 5.60 -9.63 4.36
N LEU A 20 5.49 -10.58 5.26
CA LEU A 20 6.44 -10.77 6.35
C LEU A 20 7.45 -11.85 5.95
N ARG A 21 8.71 -11.48 5.81
CA ARG A 21 9.82 -12.39 5.48
C ARG A 21 11.00 -12.11 6.40
N GLU A 22 11.59 -13.17 6.98
CA GLU A 22 12.80 -13.07 7.78
C GLU A 22 12.77 -11.98 8.87
N GLY A 23 11.63 -11.82 9.52
CA GLY A 23 11.44 -10.77 10.55
C GLY A 23 11.41 -9.35 10.03
N LYS A 24 11.13 -9.14 8.76
CA LYS A 24 11.00 -7.83 8.12
C LYS A 24 9.68 -7.70 7.37
N VAL A 25 9.26 -6.45 7.16
CA VAL A 25 8.05 -6.08 6.42
C VAL A 25 8.42 -5.67 5.00
N PHE A 26 7.91 -6.38 4.03
CA PHE A 26 8.15 -6.13 2.61
C PHE A 26 6.89 -5.65 1.89
N SER A 27 7.07 -4.92 0.81
CA SER A 27 6.00 -4.69 -0.16
C SER A 27 5.55 -6.02 -0.77
N TYR A 28 4.23 -6.17 -0.99
CA TYR A 28 3.68 -7.39 -1.58
C TYR A 28 4.16 -7.63 -3.02
N ALA A 29 4.18 -6.58 -3.84
CA ALA A 29 4.40 -6.68 -5.28
C ALA A 29 5.85 -6.55 -5.73
N VAL A 30 6.73 -6.04 -4.87
CA VAL A 30 8.13 -5.76 -5.19
C VAL A 30 9.01 -6.13 -4.00
N ASP A 31 10.22 -6.56 -4.27
CA ASP A 31 11.20 -6.91 -3.25
C ASP A 31 11.81 -5.65 -2.60
N ASN A 32 10.97 -4.89 -1.94
CA ASN A 32 11.34 -3.68 -1.23
C ASN A 32 10.89 -3.78 0.22
N PHE A 33 11.83 -3.79 1.17
CA PHE A 33 11.49 -3.82 2.58
C PHE A 33 11.19 -2.42 3.12
N TRP A 34 10.25 -2.36 4.07
CA TRP A 34 9.85 -1.14 4.72
C TRP A 34 10.71 -0.89 5.95
N ILE A 35 11.16 0.34 6.09
CA ILE A 35 12.05 0.74 7.17
C ILE A 35 11.22 1.37 8.29
N PRO A 36 11.32 0.82 9.54
CA PRO A 36 10.64 1.39 10.69
C PRO A 36 11.15 2.79 11.04
N LYS A 37 10.29 3.58 11.69
CA LYS A 37 10.60 4.89 12.29
C LYS A 37 11.06 5.98 11.32
N ARG A 38 10.86 5.79 10.02
CA ARG A 38 11.10 6.82 9.01
C ARG A 38 10.18 6.67 7.81
N ALA A 39 9.94 7.75 7.11
CA ALA A 39 9.22 7.73 5.85
C ALA A 39 9.89 6.77 4.85
N ASN A 40 9.11 5.90 4.24
CA ASN A 40 9.56 5.12 3.10
C ASN A 40 9.37 5.95 1.84
N VAL A 41 10.38 5.99 0.98
CA VAL A 41 10.44 6.82 -0.23
C VAL A 41 10.29 5.94 -1.45
N ALA A 42 9.33 6.25 -2.32
CA ALA A 42 9.15 5.53 -3.57
C ALA A 42 10.31 5.79 -4.52
N GLN A 43 10.75 4.72 -5.16
CA GLN A 43 11.79 4.77 -6.19
C GLN A 43 11.26 4.15 -7.47
N CYS A 44 11.66 4.68 -8.60
CA CYS A 44 11.41 4.06 -9.89
C CYS A 44 12.62 3.20 -10.28
N GLY A 45 12.43 1.89 -10.30
CA GLY A 45 13.47 0.93 -10.68
C GLY A 45 13.71 0.82 -12.18
N GLY A 46 12.99 1.58 -13.00
CA GLY A 46 13.10 1.51 -14.46
C GLY A 46 12.60 0.19 -15.08
N TYR A 47 12.01 -0.70 -14.27
CA TYR A 47 11.52 -2.01 -14.70
C TYR A 47 10.01 -2.06 -14.78
N GLU A 48 9.51 -2.96 -15.61
CA GLU A 48 8.08 -3.23 -15.87
C GLU A 48 7.29 -3.58 -14.60
N HIS A 49 6.94 -2.59 -13.80
CA HIS A 49 6.07 -2.77 -12.64
C HIS A 49 4.61 -2.57 -13.02
N VAL A 50 4.12 -3.33 -13.97
CA VAL A 50 2.73 -3.23 -14.41
C VAL A 50 2.03 -4.55 -14.17
N LYS A 51 1.78 -4.91 -12.91
CA LYS A 51 0.99 -6.14 -12.68
C LYS A 51 -0.07 -6.08 -11.58
N PHE A 52 -0.43 -4.95 -10.98
CA PHE A 52 -1.21 -5.06 -9.74
C PHE A 52 -2.38 -4.08 -9.52
N TRP A 53 -3.19 -3.79 -10.52
CA TRP A 53 -4.47 -3.13 -10.26
C TRP A 53 -5.59 -3.75 -11.09
N GLY A 54 -6.47 -4.52 -10.44
CA GLY A 54 -7.69 -5.08 -11.00
C GLY A 54 -7.69 -6.61 -11.07
N PRO A 55 -8.89 -7.24 -11.14
CA PRO A 55 -9.05 -8.68 -11.32
C PRO A 55 -8.62 -9.17 -12.70
N HIS A 56 -8.33 -8.28 -13.63
CA HIS A 56 -7.94 -8.60 -14.98
C HIS A 56 -6.44 -8.47 -15.20
N LYS A 57 -5.85 -9.46 -15.86
CA LYS A 57 -4.47 -9.40 -16.36
C LYS A 57 -4.29 -8.11 -17.16
N ILE A 58 -3.54 -7.16 -16.64
CA ILE A 58 -3.14 -5.99 -17.42
C ILE A 58 -2.21 -6.52 -18.51
N GLN A 59 -2.63 -6.37 -19.76
CA GLN A 59 -1.77 -6.57 -20.91
C GLN A 59 -0.54 -5.67 -20.76
N SER A 60 0.61 -6.16 -21.22
CA SER A 60 1.87 -5.43 -21.24
C SER A 60 1.66 -3.97 -21.62
N GLY A 61 1.74 -3.10 -20.60
CA GLY A 61 1.62 -1.65 -20.80
C GLY A 61 2.77 -1.11 -21.65
N PRO A 62 2.66 0.13 -22.08
CA PRO A 62 3.68 0.76 -22.92
C PRO A 62 5.02 0.76 -22.18
N LYS A 63 6.08 0.58 -22.93
CA LYS A 63 7.47 0.58 -22.51
C LYS A 63 7.71 1.75 -21.56
N LEU A 64 8.06 1.45 -20.30
CA LEU A 64 8.27 2.48 -19.27
C LEU A 64 9.34 3.47 -19.75
N ILE A 65 8.97 4.74 -19.72
CA ILE A 65 9.96 5.81 -19.95
C ILE A 65 10.83 5.90 -18.70
N PRO A 66 12.14 5.67 -18.80
CA PRO A 66 13.01 5.86 -17.66
C PRO A 66 12.93 7.30 -17.17
N HIS A 67 12.66 7.48 -15.89
CA HIS A 67 12.68 8.79 -15.24
C HIS A 67 13.50 8.73 -13.97
N ALA A 68 13.91 9.89 -13.47
CA ALA A 68 14.69 9.98 -12.24
C ALA A 68 13.91 9.33 -11.08
N SER A 69 14.57 8.46 -10.33
CA SER A 69 13.93 7.70 -9.26
C SER A 69 13.24 8.57 -8.20
N TYR A 70 13.81 9.75 -7.94
CA TYR A 70 13.24 10.74 -6.99
C TYR A 70 11.96 11.43 -7.48
N SER A 71 11.58 11.27 -8.75
CA SER A 71 10.34 11.82 -9.30
C SER A 71 9.13 10.88 -9.20
N ALA A 72 9.30 9.70 -8.62
CA ALA A 72 8.20 8.76 -8.39
C ALA A 72 7.15 9.33 -7.40
N PRO A 73 5.84 9.07 -7.61
CA PRO A 73 5.25 8.47 -8.81
C PRO A 73 5.09 9.46 -9.97
N LEU A 74 5.09 8.94 -11.20
CA LEU A 74 4.61 9.66 -12.38
C LEU A 74 3.29 9.05 -12.87
N ALA A 75 2.44 9.84 -13.51
CA ALA A 75 1.14 9.38 -13.99
C ALA A 75 1.29 8.24 -15.02
N GLU A 76 2.24 8.39 -15.94
CA GLU A 76 2.51 7.45 -17.04
C GLU A 76 3.39 6.26 -16.63
N CYS A 77 3.90 6.24 -15.42
CA CYS A 77 4.73 5.16 -14.88
C CYS A 77 4.03 4.43 -13.75
N GLY A 78 4.16 3.10 -13.68
CA GLY A 78 3.59 2.28 -12.61
C GLY A 78 4.31 2.40 -11.25
N CYS A 79 5.25 3.34 -11.06
CA CYS A 79 5.99 3.48 -9.80
C CYS A 79 5.18 4.18 -8.70
N GLY A 80 5.64 4.04 -7.46
CA GLY A 80 5.02 4.64 -6.28
C GLY A 80 4.59 3.59 -5.24
N PHE A 81 4.24 4.06 -4.04
CA PHE A 81 3.60 3.21 -3.04
C PHE A 81 2.11 3.10 -3.32
N TYR A 82 1.65 1.89 -3.57
CA TYR A 82 0.25 1.60 -3.83
C TYR A 82 -0.54 1.39 -2.54
N ALA A 83 -1.76 1.91 -2.50
CA ALA A 83 -2.75 1.59 -1.48
C ALA A 83 -4.16 1.62 -2.07
N PHE A 84 -5.01 0.70 -1.62
CA PHE A 84 -6.42 0.68 -2.00
C PHE A 84 -7.18 1.80 -1.30
N ARG A 85 -8.22 2.30 -1.94
CA ARG A 85 -9.08 3.35 -1.39
C ARG A 85 -9.92 2.83 -0.24
N THR A 86 -10.39 1.58 -0.33
CA THR A 86 -11.24 0.95 0.68
C THR A 86 -10.75 -0.45 1.02
N LEU A 87 -11.04 -0.89 2.25
CA LEU A 87 -10.74 -2.25 2.69
C LEU A 87 -11.46 -3.33 1.87
N PRO A 88 -12.75 -3.19 1.50
CA PRO A 88 -13.41 -4.16 0.62
C PRO A 88 -12.69 -4.40 -0.71
N TYR A 89 -12.22 -3.36 -1.39
CA TYR A 89 -11.44 -3.53 -2.62
C TYR A 89 -10.15 -4.31 -2.41
N LEU A 90 -9.45 -4.05 -1.30
CA LEU A 90 -8.26 -4.82 -0.96
C LEU A 90 -8.60 -6.29 -0.71
N MET A 91 -9.67 -6.56 0.03
CA MET A 91 -10.08 -7.92 0.38
C MET A 91 -10.51 -8.71 -0.86
N GLU A 92 -11.33 -8.14 -1.75
CA GLU A 92 -11.69 -8.73 -3.04
C GLU A 92 -10.45 -9.05 -3.89
N TRP A 93 -9.48 -8.13 -3.90
CA TRP A 93 -8.23 -8.34 -4.63
C TRP A 93 -7.40 -9.50 -4.04
N LEU A 94 -7.48 -9.74 -2.73
CA LEU A 94 -6.77 -10.82 -2.03
C LEU A 94 -7.46 -12.19 -2.18
N GLU A 95 -8.76 -12.28 -2.39
CA GLU A 95 -9.54 -13.53 -2.49
C GLU A 95 -8.97 -14.53 -3.51
N HIS A 96 -8.28 -14.05 -4.54
CA HIS A 96 -7.71 -14.85 -5.62
C HIS A 96 -6.20 -15.09 -5.49
N ARG A 97 -5.63 -14.94 -4.28
CA ARG A 97 -4.20 -15.04 -4.05
C ARG A 97 -3.87 -16.00 -2.91
N GLU A 98 -2.99 -16.93 -3.20
CA GLU A 98 -2.56 -17.98 -2.26
C GLU A 98 -1.24 -17.61 -1.55
N GLU A 99 -1.08 -16.37 -1.13
CA GLU A 99 0.15 -16.00 -0.42
C GLU A 99 0.01 -16.18 1.09
N SER A 100 0.99 -16.84 1.68
CA SER A 100 1.18 -16.95 3.13
C SER A 100 2.00 -15.77 3.67
N ASN A 101 1.90 -15.53 4.97
CA ASN A 101 2.67 -14.50 5.68
C ASN A 101 2.36 -13.05 5.24
N ILE A 102 1.14 -12.79 4.84
CA ILE A 102 0.70 -11.41 4.57
C ILE A 102 0.13 -10.75 5.81
N VAL A 103 0.23 -9.44 5.86
CA VAL A 103 -0.45 -8.58 6.82
C VAL A 103 -1.14 -7.47 6.07
N VAL A 104 -2.38 -7.19 6.45
CA VAL A 104 -3.20 -6.08 5.94
C VAL A 104 -3.20 -4.94 6.95
N GLY A 105 -3.39 -3.73 6.50
CA GLY A 105 -3.52 -2.59 7.38
C GLY A 105 -3.76 -1.28 6.65
N GLU A 106 -3.75 -0.20 7.40
CA GLU A 106 -3.85 1.15 6.87
C GLU A 106 -2.46 1.76 6.70
N VAL A 107 -2.32 2.61 5.69
CA VAL A 107 -1.09 3.31 5.36
C VAL A 107 -1.36 4.80 5.19
N TYR A 108 -0.48 5.63 5.75
CA TYR A 108 -0.39 7.04 5.42
C TYR A 108 0.38 7.22 4.12
N LEU A 109 -0.15 8.07 3.25
CA LEU A 109 0.41 8.42 1.95
C LEU A 109 0.52 9.93 1.83
N TRP A 110 1.67 10.43 1.38
CA TRP A 110 1.88 11.87 1.19
C TRP A 110 2.95 12.17 0.14
N GLY A 111 3.25 13.46 -0.03
CA GLY A 111 4.08 13.96 -1.11
C GLY A 111 3.31 14.01 -2.42
N LYS A 112 3.94 13.64 -3.50
CA LYS A 112 3.26 13.49 -4.78
C LYS A 112 2.32 12.29 -4.72
N ILE A 113 1.05 12.49 -5.06
CA ILE A 113 0.03 11.45 -5.09
C ILE A 113 -0.58 11.39 -6.49
N VAL A 114 -0.69 10.19 -7.03
CA VAL A 114 -1.47 9.88 -8.22
C VAL A 114 -2.74 9.20 -7.77
N ASP A 115 -3.88 9.81 -8.08
CA ASP A 115 -5.20 9.26 -7.82
C ASP A 115 -5.54 8.23 -8.91
N CYS A 116 -5.94 7.02 -8.50
CA CYS A 116 -6.27 5.90 -9.36
C CYS A 116 -7.69 5.41 -9.05
N GLN A 117 -8.31 4.72 -9.99
CA GLN A 117 -9.70 4.24 -9.84
C GLN A 117 -9.94 3.49 -8.52
N TYR A 118 -9.05 2.58 -8.13
CA TYR A 118 -9.23 1.73 -6.95
C TYR A 118 -8.40 2.16 -5.75
N GLY A 119 -7.61 3.24 -5.88
CA GLY A 119 -6.73 3.69 -4.80
C GLY A 119 -5.73 4.76 -5.20
N TYR A 120 -4.56 4.71 -4.61
CA TYR A 120 -3.55 5.76 -4.71
C TYR A 120 -2.18 5.20 -5.00
N ARG A 121 -1.33 5.99 -5.63
CA ARG A 121 0.12 5.80 -5.69
C ARG A 121 0.80 7.03 -5.11
N ALA A 122 1.72 6.86 -4.17
CA ALA A 122 2.32 7.97 -3.45
C ALA A 122 3.84 7.95 -3.47
N GLN A 123 4.43 9.12 -3.26
CA GLN A 123 5.86 9.30 -3.13
C GLN A 123 6.39 8.80 -1.79
N TYR A 124 5.67 9.11 -0.72
CA TYR A 124 6.02 8.72 0.64
C TYR A 124 4.91 7.88 1.25
N ALA A 125 5.31 6.91 2.06
CA ALA A 125 4.38 6.08 2.80
C ALA A 125 4.94 5.67 4.16
N TYR A 126 4.01 5.48 5.13
CA TYR A 126 4.30 4.88 6.42
C TYR A 126 3.08 4.10 6.92
N PRO A 127 3.23 2.93 7.55
CA PRO A 127 2.11 2.22 8.14
C PRO A 127 1.41 3.10 9.17
N LYS A 128 0.08 3.13 9.13
CA LYS A 128 -0.76 3.80 10.12
C LYS A 128 -1.18 2.82 11.21
N ARG A 129 -1.54 1.58 10.81
CA ARG A 129 -1.82 0.44 11.67
C ARG A 129 -1.72 -0.86 10.89
N PHE A 130 -1.52 -1.96 11.61
CA PHE A 130 -1.60 -3.31 11.07
C PHE A 130 -2.80 -4.04 11.66
N TYR A 131 -3.37 -4.98 10.91
CA TYR A 131 -4.46 -5.85 11.35
C TYR A 131 -3.93 -7.25 11.66
N SER A 132 -4.09 -7.68 12.91
CA SER A 132 -3.50 -8.92 13.43
C SER A 132 -4.16 -10.20 12.90
N ASN A 133 -5.44 -10.12 12.50
CA ASN A 133 -6.24 -11.28 12.09
C ASN A 133 -6.39 -11.37 10.58
N SER A 134 -5.49 -10.76 9.83
CA SER A 134 -5.64 -10.69 8.37
C SER A 134 -5.56 -12.06 7.70
N TYR A 135 -4.89 -13.08 8.31
CA TYR A 135 -4.97 -14.47 7.88
C TYR A 135 -4.59 -15.45 9.01
N GLU A 136 -5.41 -16.48 9.19
CA GLU A 136 -5.15 -17.64 10.06
C GLU A 136 -4.07 -18.53 9.45
N TYR A 137 -2.78 -18.24 9.70
CA TYR A 137 -1.74 -19.24 9.53
C TYR A 137 -0.77 -19.26 10.72
N ASN A 138 -0.95 -20.28 11.50
CA ASN A 138 -0.50 -20.48 12.87
C ASN A 138 1.01 -20.76 13.08
N TYR A 139 1.91 -20.56 12.15
CA TYR A 139 3.31 -20.97 12.37
C TYR A 139 4.35 -19.84 12.39
N ALA A 140 4.01 -18.64 11.94
CA ALA A 140 4.93 -17.50 11.91
C ALA A 140 4.65 -16.44 12.99
N TYR A 141 3.69 -16.68 13.88
CA TYR A 141 3.10 -15.66 14.75
C TYR A 141 4.11 -14.97 15.68
N ASN A 142 5.11 -15.68 16.21
CA ASN A 142 6.01 -15.11 17.21
C ASN A 142 7.08 -14.17 16.62
N ASN A 143 7.59 -14.42 15.41
CA ASN A 143 8.58 -13.54 14.79
C ASN A 143 7.94 -12.41 13.97
N SER A 144 6.73 -12.63 13.49
CA SER A 144 5.99 -11.66 12.69
C SER A 144 5.52 -10.46 13.51
N THR A 145 5.04 -10.68 14.73
CA THR A 145 4.61 -9.60 15.63
C THR A 145 5.77 -8.71 16.07
N VAL A 146 6.98 -9.24 16.18
CA VAL A 146 8.17 -8.44 16.51
C VAL A 146 8.45 -7.44 15.41
N ALA A 147 8.46 -7.88 14.14
CA ALA A 147 8.70 -7.01 13.00
C ALA A 147 7.67 -5.86 12.89
N LEU A 148 6.39 -6.14 13.18
CA LEU A 148 5.34 -5.11 13.15
C LEU A 148 5.49 -4.08 14.28
N ARG A 149 5.91 -4.51 15.46
CA ARG A 149 6.12 -3.64 16.62
C ARG A 149 7.24 -2.61 16.42
N GLU A 150 8.23 -2.91 15.58
CA GLU A 150 9.30 -1.97 15.27
C GLU A 150 8.81 -0.67 14.62
N PHE A 151 7.64 -0.70 13.97
CA PHE A 151 7.03 0.48 13.36
C PHE A 151 6.38 1.42 14.37
N ASN A 152 6.18 0.97 15.61
CA ASN A 152 5.54 1.76 16.68
C ASN A 152 4.16 2.31 16.28
N VAL A 153 3.37 1.48 15.60
CA VAL A 153 1.98 1.76 15.22
C VAL A 153 1.06 0.69 15.81
N PRO A 154 -0.24 0.97 15.98
CA PRO A 154 -1.19 -0.02 16.49
C PRO A 154 -1.19 -1.31 15.68
N VAL A 155 -1.29 -2.45 16.37
CA VAL A 155 -1.61 -3.76 15.80
C VAL A 155 -2.93 -4.19 16.40
N GLU A 156 -3.98 -4.16 15.61
CA GLU A 156 -5.38 -4.29 16.07
C GLU A 156 -6.08 -5.40 15.29
N PRO A 157 -7.17 -5.98 15.82
CA PRO A 157 -8.00 -6.87 15.03
C PRO A 157 -8.52 -6.18 13.77
N MET A 158 -8.66 -6.95 12.69
CA MET A 158 -9.27 -6.43 11.47
C MET A 158 -10.72 -6.02 11.78
N PRO A 159 -11.17 -4.82 11.33
CA PRO A 159 -12.56 -4.43 11.50
C PRO A 159 -13.47 -5.43 10.77
N GLU A 160 -14.60 -5.75 11.38
CA GLU A 160 -15.64 -6.49 10.68
C GLU A 160 -16.01 -5.71 9.42
N THR A 161 -15.90 -6.36 8.27
CA THR A 161 -16.21 -5.73 6.99
C THR A 161 -17.68 -5.34 6.97
N VAL A 162 -17.96 -4.09 7.24
CA VAL A 162 -19.27 -3.52 7.02
C VAL A 162 -19.53 -3.58 5.52
N GLY A 163 -20.63 -4.21 5.14
CA GLY A 163 -21.08 -4.62 3.82
C GLY A 163 -20.53 -3.81 2.63
N GLN A 164 -20.41 -4.48 1.52
CA GLN A 164 -19.96 -3.91 0.25
C GLN A 164 -20.66 -2.56 0.00
N PRO A 165 -19.93 -1.51 -0.40
CA PRO A 165 -20.57 -0.28 -0.83
C PRO A 165 -21.49 -0.64 -2.01
N GLU A 166 -22.78 -0.37 -1.87
CA GLU A 166 -23.71 -0.44 -3.00
C GLU A 166 -23.16 0.48 -4.10
N PHE A 167 -22.79 -0.13 -5.21
CA PHE A 167 -22.49 0.63 -6.41
C PHE A 167 -23.79 1.26 -6.91
N VAL A 168 -24.01 2.51 -6.60
CA VAL A 168 -25.02 3.30 -7.30
C VAL A 168 -24.41 3.67 -8.65
N TYR A 169 -24.72 2.89 -9.66
CA TYR A 169 -24.56 3.33 -11.04
C TYR A 169 -25.56 4.45 -11.26
N GLU A 170 -25.09 5.68 -11.28
CA GLU A 170 -25.85 6.75 -11.93
C GLU A 170 -25.66 6.60 -13.44
N PRO A 171 -26.76 6.52 -14.21
CA PRO A 171 -26.75 6.33 -15.65
C PRO A 171 -26.22 7.56 -16.42
#